data_e56c489cbbe527e6b553a016a4f32892
#
_entry.id   e56c489cbbe527e6b553a016a4f32892
#
_cell.length_a   1.000
_cell.length_b   1.000
_cell.length_c   1.000
_cell.angle_alpha   90.00
_cell.angle_beta   90.00
_cell.angle_gamma   90.00
#
_symmetry.space_group_name_H-M   'P 1'
#
loop_
_entity.id
_entity.type
_entity.pdbx_description
1 polymer ?
#
loop_
_entity_poly.entity_id
_entity_poly.type
_entity_poly.pdbx_seq_one_letter_code
_entity_poly.pdbx_strand_id
1 'polypeptide(L)'
;MRRKIVCIIILIFLFVLFLIFLHPKEKEYYVREVISPTEFILDNGEIFKVKGLESFDPYFSSRNKELASKLNLSEEDAFVTGNLGKYWARNILEGRKINIYGSEIIYHKFNYRSIFMNSPYCIKDGRFVNSKASEKVIKTVKRTNYRILNLETDKVYPISPDFIPENYIVIKGGYKKKKKKKHTEKKTEHTTTIELKDFKLLLTDFTQKLKPDRKCSSNICKEILSNINQAQSSIDIAIYGYSSVPAIEQAIKNAQQRGVKIRLVHDMDSKGNNIYENTLNLAKLIQNTQSDRNSKEASFIMHNKFYIFDNKTVITGSANLSHTDMSGYNSNAVVVINSEEAANIYRREFEQMYEGRFHSVKTSMNKTSNIYFSPQDKTITNGVLPLIKGAKNYIYIPAFIVIENRIIEELISAKKRGIDVRIIADALNASARHSRVKDLRENGVPVKIENYAGKMHSKTMIIDDKYLLLGSMNFSYSGENRNDENFIILANPEAAKFYKSFFLYLWDKIPDKWLKYYPKAESFDSVGSCSDGIDNDYDGLIDSADEGCRARVEKS
;
A
#
# COMPACT_ATOMS: atom_id res chain seq x y z
N MET A 1 72.60 23.58 1.98
CA MET A 1 71.54 23.20 2.95
C MET A 1 70.14 23.38 2.38
N ARG A 2 69.69 24.50 1.86
CA ARG A 2 68.34 24.74 1.33
C ARG A 2 67.84 23.73 0.27
N ARG A 3 68.68 23.31 -0.71
CA ARG A 3 68.29 22.34 -1.76
C ARG A 3 67.97 20.92 -1.20
N LYS A 4 68.69 20.46 -0.16
CA LYS A 4 68.42 19.13 0.46
C LYS A 4 67.11 19.15 1.24
N ILE A 5 66.76 20.27 1.89
CA ILE A 5 65.50 20.42 2.61
C ILE A 5 64.31 20.42 1.64
N VAL A 6 64.41 21.10 0.51
CA VAL A 6 63.36 21.09 -0.54
C VAL A 6 63.11 19.70 -1.12
N CYS A 7 64.19 18.94 -1.38
CA CYS A 7 64.03 17.54 -1.86
C CYS A 7 63.38 16.61 -0.83
N ILE A 8 63.68 16.79 0.45
CA ILE A 8 63.04 16.02 1.54
C ILE A 8 61.56 16.36 1.64
N ILE A 9 61.18 17.65 1.55
CA ILE A 9 59.78 18.08 1.56
C ILE A 9 59.00 17.53 0.36
N ILE A 10 59.58 17.55 -0.82
CA ILE A 10 58.97 16.96 -2.03
C ILE A 10 58.79 15.44 -1.87
N LEU A 11 59.79 14.73 -1.34
CA LEU A 11 59.70 13.31 -1.08
C LEU A 11 58.62 12.95 -0.04
N ILE A 12 58.54 13.73 1.02
CA ILE A 12 57.48 13.57 2.02
C ILE A 12 56.11 13.86 1.41
N PHE A 13 55.98 14.91 0.59
CA PHE A 13 54.74 15.25 -0.08
C PHE A 13 54.31 14.16 -1.10
N LEU A 14 55.25 13.63 -1.87
CA LEU A 14 55.02 12.50 -2.79
C LEU A 14 54.66 11.20 -2.04
N PHE A 15 55.29 10.98 -0.88
CA PHE A 15 54.97 9.82 -0.05
C PHE A 15 53.59 9.95 0.60
N VAL A 16 53.20 11.16 1.06
CA VAL A 16 51.84 11.45 1.57
C VAL A 16 50.81 11.33 0.46
N LEU A 17 51.09 11.87 -0.74
CA LEU A 17 50.25 11.66 -1.92
C LEU A 17 50.11 10.16 -2.27
N PHE A 18 51.24 9.42 -2.25
CA PHE A 18 51.21 7.97 -2.47
C PHE A 18 50.40 7.23 -1.42
N LEU A 19 50.46 7.62 -0.14
CA LEU A 19 49.61 7.08 0.92
C LEU A 19 48.14 7.44 0.73
N ILE A 20 47.83 8.64 0.24
CA ILE A 20 46.44 9.04 -0.09
C ILE A 20 45.90 8.25 -1.28
N PHE A 21 46.74 7.95 -2.29
CA PHE A 21 46.36 7.12 -3.42
C PHE A 21 46.25 5.62 -3.08
N LEU A 22 46.94 5.15 -2.05
CA LEU A 22 46.87 3.77 -1.56
C LEU A 22 45.67 3.51 -0.62
N HIS A 23 45.02 4.56 -0.12
CA HIS A 23 43.79 4.35 0.65
C HIS A 23 42.67 3.98 -0.34
N PRO A 24 42.09 2.77 -0.21
CA PRO A 24 40.94 2.41 -1.01
C PRO A 24 39.85 3.45 -0.79
N LYS A 25 39.35 4.06 -1.90
CA LYS A 25 38.25 5.02 -1.81
C LYS A 25 37.08 4.34 -1.12
N GLU A 26 36.63 4.95 -0.06
CA GLU A 26 35.42 4.56 0.64
C GLU A 26 34.25 4.62 -0.34
N LYS A 27 33.56 3.49 -0.53
CA LYS A 27 32.35 3.43 -1.33
C LYS A 27 31.19 3.09 -0.42
N GLU A 28 30.21 3.96 -0.44
CA GLU A 28 28.95 3.77 0.33
C GLU A 28 27.93 3.04 -0.55
N TYR A 29 27.22 2.09 0.05
CA TYR A 29 26.16 1.32 -0.59
C TYR A 29 25.03 1.05 0.40
N TYR A 30 23.85 0.70 -0.12
CA TYR A 30 22.78 0.09 0.67
C TYR A 30 22.70 -1.40 0.35
N VAL A 31 22.53 -2.22 1.37
CA VAL A 31 22.25 -3.65 1.17
C VAL A 31 20.79 -3.79 0.79
N ARG A 32 20.53 -4.11 -0.48
CA ARG A 32 19.18 -4.27 -1.01
C ARG A 32 18.55 -5.59 -0.56
N GLU A 33 19.33 -6.66 -0.57
CA GLU A 33 18.86 -7.99 -0.24
C GLU A 33 20.01 -8.84 0.32
N VAL A 34 19.71 -9.65 1.34
CA VAL A 34 20.64 -10.65 1.88
C VAL A 34 20.30 -12.00 1.24
N ILE A 35 21.20 -12.54 0.42
CA ILE A 35 21.08 -13.87 -0.19
C ILE A 35 21.43 -14.94 0.85
N SER A 36 22.56 -14.76 1.52
CA SER A 36 23.08 -15.61 2.58
C SER A 36 23.92 -14.78 3.57
N PRO A 37 24.38 -15.32 4.69
CA PRO A 37 25.29 -14.59 5.59
C PRO A 37 26.60 -14.11 4.94
N THR A 38 26.96 -14.67 3.81
CA THR A 38 28.19 -14.32 3.07
C THR A 38 27.97 -13.63 1.74
N GLU A 39 26.71 -13.46 1.31
CA GLU A 39 26.39 -12.89 -0.01
C GLU A 39 25.22 -11.90 0.09
N PHE A 40 25.40 -10.69 -0.48
CA PHE A 40 24.45 -9.58 -0.43
C PHE A 40 24.33 -8.93 -1.80
N ILE A 41 23.12 -8.47 -2.13
CA ILE A 41 22.88 -7.62 -3.30
C ILE A 41 22.90 -6.17 -2.82
N LEU A 42 23.75 -5.36 -3.44
CA LEU A 42 23.87 -3.94 -3.19
C LEU A 42 22.82 -3.15 -4.00
N ASP A 43 22.61 -1.90 -3.67
CA ASP A 43 21.69 -0.98 -4.36
C ASP A 43 22.05 -0.75 -5.83
N ASN A 44 23.34 -0.84 -6.20
CA ASN A 44 23.83 -0.78 -7.59
C ASN A 44 23.61 -2.10 -8.35
N GLY A 45 23.09 -3.15 -7.70
CA GLY A 45 22.85 -4.48 -8.31
C GLY A 45 24.03 -5.44 -8.22
N GLU A 46 25.20 -5.02 -7.75
CA GLU A 46 26.35 -5.91 -7.55
C GLU A 46 26.12 -6.89 -6.41
N ILE A 47 26.66 -8.10 -6.56
CA ILE A 47 26.66 -9.11 -5.47
C ILE A 47 27.99 -9.00 -4.74
N PHE A 48 27.93 -8.61 -3.47
CA PHE A 48 29.09 -8.62 -2.60
C PHE A 48 29.21 -9.95 -1.89
N LYS A 49 30.47 -10.50 -1.84
CA LYS A 49 30.79 -11.75 -1.16
C LYS A 49 31.84 -11.54 -0.08
N VAL A 50 31.59 -12.06 1.13
CA VAL A 50 32.56 -12.06 2.22
C VAL A 50 33.63 -13.11 1.94
N LYS A 51 34.83 -12.69 1.54
CA LYS A 51 35.90 -13.60 1.12
C LYS A 51 36.45 -14.45 2.26
N GLY A 52 36.72 -15.72 1.97
CA GLY A 52 37.39 -16.65 2.91
C GLY A 52 36.59 -17.03 4.13
N LEU A 53 35.28 -16.77 4.14
CA LEU A 53 34.32 -17.28 5.11
C LEU A 53 33.15 -17.92 4.37
N GLU A 54 32.50 -18.88 5.00
CA GLU A 54 31.41 -19.65 4.45
C GLU A 54 30.24 -19.68 5.45
N SER A 55 29.06 -19.98 4.92
CA SER A 55 27.86 -20.33 5.65
C SER A 55 27.11 -21.38 4.84
N PHE A 56 26.15 -22.07 5.45
CA PHE A 56 25.20 -22.85 4.67
C PHE A 56 24.33 -21.93 3.80
N ASP A 57 24.01 -22.39 2.60
CA ASP A 57 23.03 -21.74 1.74
C ASP A 57 21.61 -21.91 2.31
N PRO A 58 20.72 -20.93 2.14
CA PRO A 58 19.33 -21.03 2.60
C PRO A 58 18.44 -21.88 1.68
N TYR A 59 19.03 -22.67 0.78
CA TYR A 59 18.39 -23.60 -0.14
C TYR A 59 19.22 -24.88 -0.23
N PHE A 60 18.65 -25.96 -0.76
CA PHE A 60 19.41 -27.18 -0.98
C PHE A 60 20.41 -26.96 -2.12
N SER A 61 21.66 -27.28 -1.88
CA SER A 61 22.76 -27.10 -2.83
C SER A 61 23.82 -28.19 -2.67
N SER A 62 24.59 -28.46 -3.76
CA SER A 62 25.72 -29.35 -3.69
C SER A 62 26.77 -28.91 -2.66
N ARG A 63 26.92 -27.59 -2.47
CA ARG A 63 27.78 -26.99 -1.46
C ARG A 63 27.29 -27.30 -0.03
N ASN A 64 25.99 -27.19 0.20
CA ASN A 64 25.41 -27.58 1.50
C ASN A 64 25.68 -29.06 1.82
N LYS A 65 25.52 -29.92 0.81
CA LYS A 65 25.78 -31.35 0.94
C LYS A 65 27.24 -31.63 1.32
N GLU A 66 28.20 -30.97 0.66
CA GLU A 66 29.63 -31.10 0.95
C GLU A 66 29.98 -30.60 2.35
N LEU A 67 29.51 -29.38 2.72
CA LEU A 67 29.75 -28.79 4.05
C LEU A 67 29.08 -29.58 5.16
N ALA A 68 27.85 -30.07 4.93
CA ALA A 68 27.11 -30.89 5.89
C ALA A 68 27.88 -32.19 6.20
N SER A 69 28.38 -32.86 5.14
CA SER A 69 29.22 -34.07 5.32
C SER A 69 30.48 -33.81 6.17
N LYS A 70 31.19 -32.69 5.90
CA LYS A 70 32.39 -32.29 6.67
C LYS A 70 32.07 -31.98 8.14
N LEU A 71 30.86 -31.52 8.43
CA LEU A 71 30.42 -31.10 9.75
C LEU A 71 29.56 -32.15 10.48
N ASN A 72 29.40 -33.33 9.88
CA ASN A 72 28.55 -34.42 10.40
C ASN A 72 27.10 -33.98 10.67
N LEU A 73 26.51 -33.34 9.67
CA LEU A 73 25.13 -32.86 9.65
C LEU A 73 24.34 -33.50 8.49
N SER A 74 23.03 -33.56 8.61
CA SER A 74 22.19 -33.89 7.48
C SER A 74 22.04 -32.70 6.51
N GLU A 75 21.60 -32.94 5.28
CA GLU A 75 21.32 -31.87 4.33
C GLU A 75 20.16 -30.95 4.82
N GLU A 76 19.18 -31.52 5.52
CA GLU A 76 18.10 -30.79 6.17
C GLU A 76 18.61 -29.90 7.32
N ASP A 77 19.50 -30.39 8.15
CA ASP A 77 20.14 -29.59 9.22
C ASP A 77 20.93 -28.42 8.64
N ALA A 78 21.65 -28.65 7.53
CA ALA A 78 22.38 -27.62 6.80
C ALA A 78 21.42 -26.57 6.18
N PHE A 79 20.37 -27.00 5.54
CA PHE A 79 19.32 -26.14 4.98
C PHE A 79 18.67 -25.26 6.06
N VAL A 80 18.25 -25.85 7.18
CA VAL A 80 17.66 -25.08 8.29
C VAL A 80 18.66 -24.10 8.88
N THR A 81 19.91 -24.52 9.06
CA THR A 81 20.96 -23.63 9.58
C THR A 81 21.25 -22.48 8.63
N GLY A 82 21.25 -22.71 7.32
CA GLY A 82 21.39 -21.68 6.29
C GLY A 82 20.26 -20.64 6.33
N ASN A 83 19.03 -21.10 6.49
CA ASN A 83 17.86 -20.21 6.63
C ASN A 83 17.93 -19.36 7.90
N LEU A 84 18.30 -19.96 9.03
CA LEU A 84 18.49 -19.21 10.28
C LEU A 84 19.64 -18.19 10.15
N GLY A 85 20.72 -18.55 9.45
CA GLY A 85 21.83 -17.66 9.16
C GLY A 85 21.43 -16.50 8.25
N LYS A 86 20.67 -16.76 7.17
CA LYS A 86 20.11 -15.72 6.31
C LYS A 86 19.24 -14.75 7.11
N TYR A 87 18.33 -15.26 7.92
CA TYR A 87 17.46 -14.43 8.77
C TYR A 87 18.29 -13.57 9.75
N TRP A 88 19.33 -14.12 10.36
CA TRP A 88 20.23 -13.38 11.23
C TRP A 88 20.96 -12.24 10.49
N ALA A 89 21.55 -12.51 9.32
CA ALA A 89 22.26 -11.51 8.52
C ALA A 89 21.33 -10.43 7.99
N ARG A 90 20.11 -10.81 7.59
CA ARG A 90 19.05 -9.92 7.14
C ARG A 90 18.72 -8.86 8.20
N ASN A 91 18.54 -9.25 9.44
CA ASN A 91 18.25 -8.32 10.54
C ASN A 91 19.39 -7.34 10.84
N ILE A 92 20.63 -7.66 10.43
CA ILE A 92 21.79 -6.79 10.64
C ILE A 92 21.99 -5.84 9.45
N LEU A 93 21.84 -6.31 8.21
CA LEU A 93 22.32 -5.60 7.03
C LEU A 93 21.22 -5.12 6.08
N GLU A 94 20.12 -5.87 5.91
CA GLU A 94 19.14 -5.55 4.87
C GLU A 94 18.49 -4.17 5.08
N GLY A 95 18.47 -3.36 4.03
CA GLY A 95 18.01 -1.98 4.09
C GLY A 95 18.98 -1.00 4.78
N ARG A 96 20.19 -1.45 5.13
CA ARG A 96 21.17 -0.62 5.85
C ARG A 96 22.22 -0.05 4.91
N LYS A 97 22.67 1.15 5.27
CA LYS A 97 23.83 1.80 4.64
C LYS A 97 25.11 1.18 5.20
N ILE A 98 26.01 0.79 4.30
CA ILE A 98 27.30 0.19 4.61
C ILE A 98 28.42 0.88 3.84
N ASN A 99 29.62 0.82 4.39
CA ASN A 99 30.84 1.25 3.72
C ASN A 99 31.65 0.01 3.34
N ILE A 100 32.14 -0.05 2.12
CA ILE A 100 32.99 -1.14 1.63
C ILE A 100 34.42 -0.65 1.46
N TYR A 101 35.35 -1.34 2.15
CA TYR A 101 36.80 -1.14 2.04
C TYR A 101 37.44 -2.43 1.51
N GLY A 102 37.67 -2.49 0.21
CA GLY A 102 38.17 -3.70 -0.42
C GLY A 102 37.21 -4.89 -0.27
N SER A 103 37.52 -5.85 0.60
CA SER A 103 36.67 -7.00 0.88
C SER A 103 35.97 -6.94 2.24
N GLU A 104 36.04 -5.81 2.94
CA GLU A 104 35.48 -5.62 4.25
C GLU A 104 34.25 -4.72 4.23
N ILE A 105 33.24 -5.06 5.00
CA ILE A 105 32.01 -4.27 5.19
C ILE A 105 32.04 -3.62 6.57
N ILE A 106 31.87 -2.32 6.60
CA ILE A 106 31.73 -1.55 7.83
C ILE A 106 30.29 -1.05 7.98
N TYR A 107 29.64 -1.40 9.06
CA TYR A 107 28.30 -0.96 9.44
C TYR A 107 28.35 -0.32 10.83
N HIS A 108 27.97 0.95 10.94
CA HIS A 108 28.01 1.71 12.21
C HIS A 108 29.33 1.55 13.00
N LYS A 109 30.48 1.66 12.33
CA LYS A 109 31.83 1.45 12.89
C LYS A 109 32.18 0.00 13.24
N PHE A 110 31.28 -0.96 13.00
CA PHE A 110 31.53 -2.37 13.20
C PHE A 110 31.91 -3.07 11.90
N ASN A 111 32.96 -3.85 11.96
CA ASN A 111 33.34 -4.71 10.84
C ASN A 111 32.40 -5.93 10.80
N TYR A 112 31.60 -6.06 9.72
CA TYR A 112 30.64 -7.15 9.57
C TYR A 112 31.34 -8.53 9.59
N ARG A 113 32.53 -8.64 9.02
CA ARG A 113 33.30 -9.88 9.05
C ARG A 113 33.56 -10.34 10.50
N SER A 114 33.95 -9.42 11.38
CA SER A 114 34.17 -9.73 12.80
C SER A 114 32.89 -10.14 13.51
N ILE A 115 31.76 -9.48 13.20
CA ILE A 115 30.43 -9.84 13.73
C ILE A 115 30.05 -11.24 13.25
N PHE A 116 30.23 -11.53 11.95
CA PHE A 116 29.89 -12.81 11.35
C PHE A 116 30.78 -13.95 11.90
N MET A 117 32.08 -13.71 12.06
CA MET A 117 32.99 -14.71 12.69
C MET A 117 32.57 -15.12 14.11
N ASN A 118 31.97 -14.20 14.86
CA ASN A 118 31.45 -14.47 16.19
C ASN A 118 30.03 -15.07 16.19
N SER A 119 29.38 -15.14 15.03
CA SER A 119 28.05 -15.74 14.91
C SER A 119 28.10 -17.27 14.95
N PRO A 120 26.95 -17.91 15.21
CA PRO A 120 26.85 -19.37 15.13
C PRO A 120 26.84 -19.94 13.71
N TYR A 121 26.84 -19.09 12.68
CA TYR A 121 26.62 -19.48 11.28
C TYR A 121 27.88 -19.42 10.43
N CYS A 122 29.00 -18.92 10.96
CA CYS A 122 30.24 -18.78 10.24
C CYS A 122 31.03 -20.08 10.18
N ILE A 123 31.39 -20.46 8.94
CA ILE A 123 32.24 -21.61 8.65
C ILE A 123 33.55 -21.10 8.01
N LYS A 124 34.67 -21.69 8.41
CA LYS A 124 35.99 -21.47 7.80
C LYS A 124 36.74 -22.77 7.75
N ASP A 125 37.34 -23.10 6.63
CA ASP A 125 38.11 -24.31 6.40
C ASP A 125 37.36 -25.60 6.86
N GLY A 126 36.04 -25.65 6.56
CA GLY A 126 35.15 -26.76 6.90
C GLY A 126 34.85 -26.92 8.38
N ARG A 127 35.05 -25.88 9.20
CA ARG A 127 34.76 -25.90 10.65
C ARG A 127 33.99 -24.64 11.07
N PHE A 128 33.09 -24.78 12.03
CA PHE A 128 32.47 -23.60 12.66
C PHE A 128 33.51 -22.77 13.40
N VAL A 129 33.54 -21.46 13.12
CA VAL A 129 34.49 -20.51 13.74
C VAL A 129 34.17 -20.34 15.25
N ASN A 130 32.90 -20.10 15.57
CA ASN A 130 32.41 -20.04 16.92
C ASN A 130 31.75 -21.37 17.31
N SER A 131 32.55 -22.40 17.59
CA SER A 131 32.09 -23.76 17.85
C SER A 131 31.04 -23.84 18.97
N LYS A 132 31.22 -23.08 20.06
CA LYS A 132 30.31 -23.08 21.22
C LYS A 132 28.92 -22.50 20.86
N ALA A 133 28.87 -21.42 20.12
CA ALA A 133 27.60 -20.82 19.67
C ALA A 133 26.92 -21.70 18.61
N SER A 134 27.70 -22.25 17.67
CA SER A 134 27.20 -23.13 16.60
C SER A 134 26.64 -24.44 17.17
N GLU A 135 27.33 -25.05 18.13
CA GLU A 135 26.88 -26.29 18.80
C GLU A 135 25.49 -26.11 19.44
N LYS A 136 25.23 -24.93 20.04
CA LYS A 136 23.92 -24.63 20.62
C LYS A 136 22.83 -24.55 19.54
N VAL A 137 23.11 -23.91 18.40
CA VAL A 137 22.16 -23.80 17.27
C VAL A 137 21.93 -25.19 16.66
N ILE A 138 23.00 -25.94 16.35
CA ILE A 138 22.91 -27.28 15.76
C ILE A 138 22.14 -28.25 16.67
N LYS A 139 22.41 -28.21 17.99
CA LYS A 139 21.65 -29.00 18.95
C LYS A 139 20.17 -28.66 18.95
N THR A 140 19.85 -27.39 18.74
CA THR A 140 18.45 -26.95 18.61
C THR A 140 17.86 -27.45 17.30
N VAL A 141 18.54 -27.30 16.16
CA VAL A 141 18.14 -27.81 14.85
C VAL A 141 17.86 -29.31 14.89
N LYS A 142 18.83 -30.12 15.38
CA LYS A 142 18.70 -31.60 15.50
C LYS A 142 17.58 -32.06 16.43
N ARG A 143 17.25 -31.29 17.47
CA ARG A 143 16.15 -31.61 18.40
C ARG A 143 14.78 -31.13 17.97
N THR A 144 14.73 -30.26 17.00
CA THR A 144 13.50 -29.62 16.56
C THR A 144 13.10 -30.22 15.21
N ASN A 145 11.91 -30.77 15.14
CA ASN A 145 11.37 -31.27 13.90
C ASN A 145 10.91 -30.05 13.07
N TYR A 146 11.78 -29.52 12.22
CA TYR A 146 11.47 -28.40 11.33
C TYR A 146 10.66 -28.87 10.12
N ARG A 147 9.82 -27.99 9.62
CA ARG A 147 8.96 -28.21 8.45
C ARG A 147 8.97 -26.97 7.57
N ILE A 148 8.55 -27.13 6.34
CA ILE A 148 8.35 -26.04 5.38
C ILE A 148 6.88 -25.68 5.39
N LEU A 149 6.55 -24.41 5.64
CA LEU A 149 5.22 -23.83 5.43
C LEU A 149 5.25 -23.10 4.10
N ASN A 150 4.43 -23.55 3.15
CA ASN A 150 4.15 -22.81 1.93
C ASN A 150 3.20 -21.65 2.27
N LEU A 151 3.63 -20.42 2.00
CA LEU A 151 2.88 -19.20 2.35
C LEU A 151 1.68 -18.96 1.44
N GLU A 152 1.64 -19.56 0.25
CA GLU A 152 0.52 -19.43 -0.69
C GLU A 152 -0.61 -20.41 -0.38
N THR A 153 -0.24 -21.66 -0.10
CA THR A 153 -1.21 -22.74 0.08
C THR A 153 -1.54 -23.09 1.53
N ASP A 154 -0.84 -22.46 2.49
CA ASP A 154 -0.92 -22.76 3.93
C ASP A 154 -0.70 -24.25 4.26
N LYS A 155 -0.03 -24.98 3.36
CA LYS A 155 0.30 -26.39 3.57
C LYS A 155 1.67 -26.53 4.21
N VAL A 156 1.78 -27.51 5.10
CA VAL A 156 3.02 -27.84 5.80
C VAL A 156 3.60 -29.11 5.21
N TYR A 157 4.86 -29.04 4.81
CA TYR A 157 5.62 -30.14 4.20
C TYR A 157 6.80 -30.54 5.08
N PRO A 158 7.26 -31.81 5.04
CA PRO A 158 8.56 -32.16 5.59
C PRO A 158 9.65 -31.42 4.81
N ILE A 159 10.77 -31.15 5.46
CA ILE A 159 11.95 -30.63 4.75
C ILE A 159 12.49 -31.76 3.86
N SER A 160 12.61 -31.49 2.56
CA SER A 160 13.11 -32.43 1.57
C SER A 160 13.83 -31.71 0.44
N PRO A 161 14.96 -32.26 -0.06
CA PRO A 161 15.64 -31.74 -1.25
C PRO A 161 14.76 -31.74 -2.49
N ASP A 162 13.80 -32.68 -2.58
CA ASP A 162 12.99 -32.92 -3.77
C ASP A 162 11.79 -31.96 -3.88
N PHE A 163 11.49 -31.24 -2.82
CA PHE A 163 10.34 -30.34 -2.81
C PHE A 163 10.51 -29.14 -1.87
N ILE A 164 10.65 -27.96 -2.45
CA ILE A 164 10.57 -26.67 -1.76
C ILE A 164 9.54 -25.81 -2.52
N PRO A 165 8.44 -25.37 -1.87
CA PRO A 165 7.50 -24.42 -2.47
C PRO A 165 8.19 -23.09 -2.77
N GLU A 166 7.72 -22.34 -3.80
CA GLU A 166 8.32 -21.05 -4.16
C GLU A 166 8.29 -20.02 -3.01
N ASN A 167 7.17 -19.93 -2.29
CA ASN A 167 7.01 -19.06 -1.13
C ASN A 167 6.89 -19.89 0.16
N TYR A 168 7.97 -19.96 0.92
CA TYR A 168 8.01 -20.76 2.12
C TYR A 168 8.74 -20.09 3.28
N ILE A 169 8.42 -20.56 4.49
CA ILE A 169 9.21 -20.33 5.70
C ILE A 169 9.49 -21.66 6.40
N VAL A 170 10.64 -21.73 7.07
CA VAL A 170 10.98 -22.87 7.92
C VAL A 170 10.37 -22.66 9.30
N ILE A 171 9.50 -23.58 9.72
CA ILE A 171 8.83 -23.54 11.03
C ILE A 171 9.28 -24.68 11.93
N LYS A 172 9.19 -24.50 13.24
CA LYS A 172 9.42 -25.58 14.20
C LYS A 172 8.35 -26.66 14.07
N GLY A 173 8.75 -27.93 14.09
CA GLY A 173 7.83 -29.05 14.13
C GLY A 173 6.99 -29.02 15.39
N GLY A 174 5.74 -29.40 15.26
CA GLY A 174 4.70 -29.26 16.29
C GLY A 174 3.62 -28.28 15.91
N TYR A 175 3.60 -27.76 14.67
CA TYR A 175 2.40 -27.18 14.08
C TYR A 175 1.32 -28.28 14.02
N LYS A 176 0.75 -28.57 15.21
CA LYS A 176 -0.52 -29.31 15.26
C LYS A 176 -1.50 -28.32 14.65
N LYS A 177 -2.00 -28.62 13.44
CA LYS A 177 -3.29 -28.09 13.02
C LYS A 177 -4.20 -28.29 14.22
N LYS A 178 -4.48 -27.24 14.99
CA LYS A 178 -5.52 -27.29 16.02
C LYS A 178 -6.72 -27.81 15.28
N LYS A 179 -7.20 -29.04 15.63
CA LYS A 179 -8.48 -29.52 15.11
C LYS A 179 -9.40 -28.33 15.20
N LYS A 180 -9.94 -27.90 14.05
CA LYS A 180 -10.95 -26.87 14.00
C LYS A 180 -12.07 -27.30 14.94
N LYS A 181 -12.02 -26.91 16.22
CA LYS A 181 -13.22 -26.41 16.82
C LYS A 181 -13.65 -25.35 15.85
N LYS A 182 -14.92 -25.32 15.46
CA LYS A 182 -15.54 -24.18 14.79
C LYS A 182 -15.40 -22.92 15.71
N HIS A 183 -14.18 -22.52 15.95
CA HIS A 183 -13.80 -21.18 16.23
C HIS A 183 -13.33 -20.67 14.87
N THR A 184 -14.12 -19.80 14.27
CA THR A 184 -13.63 -18.82 13.32
C THR A 184 -12.15 -18.60 13.60
N GLU A 185 -11.28 -19.07 12.70
CA GLU A 185 -9.89 -18.65 12.67
C GLU A 185 -9.96 -17.12 12.70
N LYS A 186 -9.53 -16.51 13.81
CA LYS A 186 -9.07 -15.14 13.73
C LYS A 186 -7.84 -15.22 12.82
N LYS A 187 -8.07 -15.11 11.48
CA LYS A 187 -7.15 -14.38 10.64
C LYS A 187 -6.76 -13.19 11.50
N THR A 188 -5.51 -12.83 11.59
CA THR A 188 -5.12 -11.49 11.97
C THR A 188 -5.70 -10.58 10.87
N GLU A 189 -7.02 -10.45 10.85
CA GLU A 189 -7.71 -9.46 10.08
C GLU A 189 -7.22 -8.16 10.69
N HIS A 190 -6.49 -7.38 9.91
CA HIS A 190 -6.29 -6.00 10.26
C HIS A 190 -7.68 -5.42 10.47
N THR A 191 -7.88 -4.85 11.65
CA THR A 191 -9.13 -4.20 11.97
C THR A 191 -9.35 -3.11 10.92
N THR A 192 -10.40 -3.22 10.13
CA THR A 192 -10.77 -2.26 9.08
C THR A 192 -11.78 -1.22 9.56
N THR A 193 -12.07 -1.20 10.85
CA THR A 193 -12.99 -0.28 11.49
C THR A 193 -12.40 0.19 12.81
N ILE A 194 -12.42 1.51 13.04
CA ILE A 194 -12.17 2.11 14.35
C ILE A 194 -13.31 3.07 14.69
N GLU A 195 -13.81 2.98 15.91
CA GLU A 195 -14.83 3.86 16.45
C GLU A 195 -14.16 4.80 17.45
N LEU A 196 -14.26 6.09 17.17
CA LEU A 196 -13.70 7.17 17.98
C LEU A 196 -14.84 8.01 18.55
N LYS A 197 -14.55 8.89 19.50
CA LYS A 197 -15.58 9.66 20.18
C LYS A 197 -16.51 10.43 19.22
N ASP A 198 -15.93 11.05 18.19
CA ASP A 198 -16.66 12.00 17.33
C ASP A 198 -16.96 11.46 15.94
N PHE A 199 -16.33 10.33 15.56
CA PHE A 199 -16.51 9.72 14.26
C PHE A 199 -16.07 8.25 14.23
N LYS A 200 -16.54 7.51 13.22
CA LYS A 200 -16.11 6.15 12.90
C LYS A 200 -15.36 6.16 11.57
N LEU A 201 -14.23 5.48 11.48
CA LEU A 201 -13.46 5.28 10.24
C LEU A 201 -13.60 3.84 9.77
N LEU A 202 -13.97 3.68 8.51
CA LEU A 202 -14.20 2.40 7.84
C LEU A 202 -13.26 2.27 6.64
N LEU A 203 -12.55 1.16 6.55
CA LEU A 203 -11.66 0.82 5.45
C LEU A 203 -12.12 -0.49 4.80
N THR A 204 -11.87 -0.65 3.51
CA THR A 204 -12.02 -1.94 2.85
C THR A 204 -10.68 -2.49 2.38
N ASP A 205 -10.49 -3.79 2.58
CA ASP A 205 -9.26 -4.52 2.25
C ASP A 205 -9.46 -5.36 1.00
N PHE A 206 -9.03 -4.83 -0.15
CA PHE A 206 -9.11 -5.50 -1.45
C PHE A 206 -8.29 -6.80 -1.51
N THR A 207 -7.34 -7.00 -0.60
CA THR A 207 -6.57 -8.24 -0.53
C THR A 207 -7.39 -9.43 -0.01
N GLN A 208 -8.53 -9.15 0.63
CA GLN A 208 -9.42 -10.15 1.21
C GLN A 208 -10.65 -10.46 0.34
N LYS A 209 -10.93 -9.64 -0.67
CA LYS A 209 -12.10 -9.76 -1.52
C LYS A 209 -11.69 -9.74 -3.00
N LEU A 210 -11.43 -10.91 -3.55
CA LEU A 210 -10.94 -11.07 -4.93
C LEU A 210 -12.06 -11.14 -5.99
N LYS A 211 -13.32 -11.19 -5.60
CA LYS A 211 -14.47 -11.18 -6.50
C LYS A 211 -15.59 -10.33 -5.92
N PRO A 212 -16.13 -9.35 -6.66
CA PRO A 212 -17.21 -8.52 -6.17
C PRO A 212 -18.52 -9.29 -6.07
N ASP A 213 -19.43 -8.80 -5.23
CA ASP A 213 -20.81 -9.30 -5.16
C ASP A 213 -21.79 -8.14 -4.93
N ARG A 214 -23.09 -8.44 -5.06
CA ARG A 214 -24.18 -7.48 -4.85
C ARG A 214 -24.84 -7.60 -3.46
N LYS A 215 -24.17 -8.25 -2.49
CA LYS A 215 -24.74 -8.64 -1.19
C LYS A 215 -24.54 -7.63 -0.07
N CYS A 216 -23.99 -6.45 -0.33
CA CYS A 216 -23.69 -5.45 0.72
C CYS A 216 -22.79 -6.04 1.84
N SER A 217 -21.70 -6.69 1.46
CA SER A 217 -20.90 -7.51 2.38
C SER A 217 -19.84 -6.71 3.15
N SER A 218 -19.42 -5.52 2.65
CA SER A 218 -18.44 -4.70 3.33
C SER A 218 -18.97 -4.00 4.59
N ASN A 219 -18.06 -3.59 5.48
CA ASN A 219 -18.39 -2.74 6.62
C ASN A 219 -18.97 -1.38 6.19
N ILE A 220 -18.47 -0.79 5.10
CA ILE A 220 -18.97 0.46 4.52
C ILE A 220 -20.44 0.30 4.09
N CYS A 221 -20.77 -0.74 3.32
CA CYS A 221 -22.13 -0.96 2.88
C CYS A 221 -23.08 -1.22 4.06
N LYS A 222 -22.68 -2.02 5.02
CA LYS A 222 -23.47 -2.30 6.23
C LYS A 222 -23.75 -1.04 7.04
N GLU A 223 -22.79 -0.14 7.13
CA GLU A 223 -22.95 1.14 7.81
C GLU A 223 -23.97 2.04 7.08
N ILE A 224 -23.84 2.20 5.76
CA ILE A 224 -24.81 2.95 4.94
C ILE A 224 -26.20 2.34 5.07
N LEU A 225 -26.32 1.02 4.95
CA LEU A 225 -27.58 0.29 5.07
C LEU A 225 -28.23 0.49 6.45
N SER A 226 -27.44 0.44 7.53
CA SER A 226 -27.88 0.69 8.89
C SER A 226 -28.46 2.10 9.04
N ASN A 227 -27.77 3.12 8.55
CA ASN A 227 -28.21 4.51 8.64
C ASN A 227 -29.48 4.77 7.80
N ILE A 228 -29.61 4.16 6.59
CA ILE A 228 -30.87 4.25 5.82
C ILE A 228 -32.04 3.64 6.59
N ASN A 229 -31.83 2.48 7.23
CA ASN A 229 -32.87 1.82 8.00
C ASN A 229 -33.27 2.57 9.27
N GLN A 230 -32.37 3.34 9.87
CA GLN A 230 -32.59 4.10 11.11
C GLN A 230 -33.11 5.51 10.86
N ALA A 231 -32.96 6.06 9.66
CA ALA A 231 -33.42 7.41 9.32
C ALA A 231 -34.91 7.60 9.60
N GLN A 232 -35.26 8.73 10.26
CA GLN A 232 -36.60 9.05 10.70
C GLN A 232 -37.25 10.17 9.86
N SER A 233 -36.47 11.12 9.35
CA SER A 233 -36.98 12.33 8.70
C SER A 233 -36.47 12.55 7.30
N SER A 234 -35.16 12.44 7.07
CA SER A 234 -34.56 12.79 5.79
C SER A 234 -33.28 12.03 5.48
N ILE A 235 -33.04 11.80 4.17
CA ILE A 235 -31.80 11.30 3.65
C ILE A 235 -31.46 12.12 2.40
N ASP A 236 -30.32 12.81 2.42
CA ASP A 236 -29.73 13.48 1.25
C ASP A 236 -28.53 12.67 0.77
N ILE A 237 -28.50 12.32 -0.51
CA ILE A 237 -27.48 11.48 -1.15
C ILE A 237 -26.83 12.27 -2.26
N ALA A 238 -25.53 12.52 -2.19
CA ALA A 238 -24.72 12.97 -3.32
C ALA A 238 -23.76 11.86 -3.70
N ILE A 239 -23.92 11.28 -4.90
CA ILE A 239 -23.16 10.12 -5.34
C ILE A 239 -22.80 10.20 -6.83
N TYR A 240 -21.53 9.99 -7.16
CA TYR A 240 -21.06 9.99 -8.55
C TYR A 240 -21.79 8.96 -9.41
N GLY A 241 -22.02 7.76 -8.89
CA GLY A 241 -22.74 6.73 -9.61
C GLY A 241 -23.15 5.55 -8.77
N TYR A 242 -24.08 4.76 -9.31
CA TYR A 242 -24.69 3.61 -8.69
C TYR A 242 -24.67 2.39 -9.62
N SER A 243 -24.21 1.27 -9.10
CA SER A 243 -24.49 -0.04 -9.70
C SER A 243 -25.26 -0.91 -8.69
N SER A 244 -26.23 -1.66 -9.18
CA SER A 244 -27.26 -2.32 -8.36
C SER A 244 -26.73 -3.06 -7.13
N VAL A 245 -27.23 -2.65 -5.96
CA VAL A 245 -27.04 -3.29 -4.65
C VAL A 245 -28.44 -3.48 -4.05
N PRO A 246 -29.09 -4.64 -4.26
CA PRO A 246 -30.52 -4.85 -3.94
C PRO A 246 -30.90 -4.52 -2.48
N ALA A 247 -30.00 -4.75 -1.52
CA ALA A 247 -30.23 -4.41 -0.11
C ALA A 247 -30.41 -2.90 0.11
N ILE A 248 -29.66 -2.07 -0.60
CA ILE A 248 -29.77 -0.61 -0.54
C ILE A 248 -31.09 -0.15 -1.19
N GLU A 249 -31.44 -0.71 -2.35
CA GLU A 249 -32.71 -0.39 -3.02
C GLU A 249 -33.91 -0.70 -2.12
N GLN A 250 -33.89 -1.87 -1.48
CA GLN A 250 -34.98 -2.25 -0.57
C GLN A 250 -35.04 -1.34 0.67
N ALA A 251 -33.88 -0.97 1.22
CA ALA A 251 -33.83 -0.08 2.38
C ALA A 251 -34.35 1.34 2.03
N ILE A 252 -34.06 1.84 0.82
CA ILE A 252 -34.60 3.12 0.31
C ILE A 252 -36.13 3.04 0.20
N LYS A 253 -36.69 1.98 -0.40
CA LYS A 253 -38.14 1.75 -0.49
C LYS A 253 -38.78 1.73 0.90
N ASN A 254 -38.18 1.00 1.83
CA ASN A 254 -38.69 0.92 3.21
C ASN A 254 -38.63 2.28 3.93
N ALA A 255 -37.57 3.06 3.71
CA ALA A 255 -37.47 4.41 4.27
C ALA A 255 -38.54 5.35 3.70
N GLN A 256 -38.81 5.32 2.38
CA GLN A 256 -39.91 6.05 1.75
C GLN A 256 -41.28 5.66 2.32
N GLN A 257 -41.51 4.36 2.54
CA GLN A 257 -42.75 3.86 3.18
C GLN A 257 -42.92 4.35 4.62
N ARG A 258 -41.81 4.59 5.35
CA ARG A 258 -41.84 5.23 6.69
C ARG A 258 -42.09 6.75 6.63
N GLY A 259 -42.16 7.35 5.44
CA GLY A 259 -42.34 8.79 5.25
C GLY A 259 -41.04 9.59 5.28
N VAL A 260 -39.87 8.93 5.23
CA VAL A 260 -38.57 9.60 5.17
C VAL A 260 -38.42 10.32 3.81
N LYS A 261 -38.08 11.60 3.86
CA LYS A 261 -37.83 12.40 2.64
C LYS A 261 -36.44 12.08 2.10
N ILE A 262 -36.35 11.50 0.89
CA ILE A 262 -35.08 11.14 0.26
C ILE A 262 -34.85 12.00 -0.97
N ARG A 263 -33.64 12.59 -1.07
CA ARG A 263 -33.19 13.36 -2.23
C ARG A 263 -31.87 12.83 -2.76
N LEU A 264 -31.66 12.93 -4.06
CA LEU A 264 -30.45 12.43 -4.73
C LEU A 264 -29.86 13.52 -5.63
N VAL A 265 -28.56 13.72 -5.51
CA VAL A 265 -27.73 14.44 -6.50
C VAL A 265 -26.76 13.42 -7.11
N HIS A 266 -26.68 13.38 -8.43
CA HIS A 266 -25.83 12.41 -9.14
C HIS A 266 -25.18 13.01 -10.39
N ASP A 267 -24.09 12.39 -10.83
CA ASP A 267 -23.41 12.76 -12.08
C ASP A 267 -24.17 12.26 -13.31
N MET A 268 -24.08 13.03 -14.39
CA MET A 268 -24.59 12.65 -15.69
C MET A 268 -23.94 13.47 -16.81
N ASP A 269 -23.48 12.83 -17.87
CA ASP A 269 -22.97 13.53 -19.05
C ASP A 269 -24.07 14.30 -19.80
N SER A 270 -23.68 15.16 -20.72
CA SER A 270 -24.62 15.97 -21.53
C SER A 270 -25.59 15.14 -22.38
N LYS A 271 -25.24 13.88 -22.67
CA LYS A 271 -26.09 12.92 -23.42
C LYS A 271 -27.09 12.20 -22.52
N GLY A 272 -26.96 12.34 -21.20
CA GLY A 272 -27.81 11.70 -20.22
C GLY A 272 -27.32 10.30 -19.81
N ASN A 273 -26.00 10.02 -19.94
CA ASN A 273 -25.40 8.78 -19.48
C ASN A 273 -24.60 9.00 -18.19
N ASN A 274 -24.42 7.94 -17.45
CA ASN A 274 -23.48 7.85 -16.34
C ASN A 274 -22.60 6.61 -16.53
N ILE A 275 -21.38 6.63 -16.06
CA ILE A 275 -20.46 5.48 -16.15
C ILE A 275 -21.03 4.21 -15.50
N TYR A 276 -21.90 4.37 -14.49
CA TYR A 276 -22.59 3.27 -13.83
C TYR A 276 -24.01 3.12 -14.39
N GLU A 277 -24.26 2.03 -15.06
CA GLU A 277 -25.51 1.74 -15.82
C GLU A 277 -26.82 1.87 -15.01
N ASN A 278 -26.75 1.68 -13.68
CA ASN A 278 -27.94 1.65 -12.82
C ASN A 278 -28.22 2.99 -12.12
N THR A 279 -27.44 4.05 -12.37
CA THR A 279 -27.63 5.36 -11.73
C THR A 279 -29.00 5.93 -12.03
N LEU A 280 -29.47 5.83 -13.27
CA LEU A 280 -30.82 6.24 -13.66
C LEU A 280 -31.93 5.43 -12.98
N ASN A 281 -31.71 4.15 -12.68
CA ASN A 281 -32.67 3.34 -11.95
C ASN A 281 -32.81 3.80 -10.49
N LEU A 282 -31.71 4.19 -9.85
CA LEU A 282 -31.73 4.79 -8.53
C LEU A 282 -32.46 6.13 -8.54
N ALA A 283 -32.21 6.97 -9.56
CA ALA A 283 -32.88 8.25 -9.74
C ALA A 283 -34.39 8.08 -9.91
N LYS A 284 -34.83 7.10 -10.72
CA LYS A 284 -36.27 6.77 -10.89
C LYS A 284 -36.90 6.25 -9.59
N LEU A 285 -36.17 5.50 -8.78
CA LEU A 285 -36.63 5.00 -7.48
C LEU A 285 -36.85 6.13 -6.48
N ILE A 286 -35.92 7.09 -6.40
CA ILE A 286 -35.98 8.19 -5.44
C ILE A 286 -36.90 9.32 -5.90
N GLN A 287 -36.99 9.62 -7.20
CA GLN A 287 -37.79 10.65 -7.87
C GLN A 287 -37.36 12.09 -7.57
N ASN A 288 -37.05 12.46 -6.33
CA ASN A 288 -36.51 13.78 -5.96
C ASN A 288 -35.02 13.85 -6.28
N THR A 289 -34.69 14.14 -7.52
CA THR A 289 -33.32 14.05 -8.02
C THR A 289 -32.89 15.29 -8.79
N GLN A 290 -31.57 15.56 -8.75
CA GLN A 290 -30.90 16.55 -9.58
C GLN A 290 -29.60 15.96 -10.14
N SER A 291 -29.20 16.38 -11.32
CA SER A 291 -27.93 15.98 -11.93
C SER A 291 -27.22 17.17 -12.55
N ASP A 292 -25.91 17.03 -12.77
CA ASP A 292 -25.10 18.05 -13.43
C ASP A 292 -25.19 18.06 -14.96
N ARG A 293 -26.08 17.26 -15.55
CA ARG A 293 -26.30 17.12 -17.01
C ARG A 293 -26.36 18.46 -17.76
N ASN A 294 -26.98 19.46 -17.15
CA ASN A 294 -27.17 20.78 -17.75
C ASN A 294 -26.13 21.81 -17.28
N SER A 295 -25.07 21.36 -16.60
CA SER A 295 -23.98 22.26 -16.25
C SER A 295 -23.28 22.78 -17.50
N LYS A 296 -22.79 24.02 -17.46
CA LYS A 296 -22.12 24.65 -18.60
C LYS A 296 -20.81 23.92 -19.00
N GLU A 297 -20.25 23.14 -18.09
CA GLU A 297 -18.96 22.45 -18.24
C GLU A 297 -19.16 20.94 -18.33
N ALA A 298 -19.68 20.47 -19.46
CA ALA A 298 -20.00 19.04 -19.67
C ALA A 298 -18.84 18.04 -19.47
N SER A 299 -17.60 18.52 -19.40
CA SER A 299 -16.42 17.70 -19.09
C SER A 299 -16.10 17.62 -17.60
N PHE A 300 -16.79 18.38 -16.75
CA PHE A 300 -16.66 18.35 -15.31
C PHE A 300 -17.65 17.31 -14.76
N ILE A 301 -17.37 16.75 -13.60
CA ILE A 301 -18.18 15.69 -13.01
C ILE A 301 -18.59 16.03 -11.58
N MET A 302 -19.82 15.70 -11.24
CA MET A 302 -20.26 15.66 -9.84
C MET A 302 -19.71 14.40 -9.18
N HIS A 303 -18.51 14.50 -8.60
CA HIS A 303 -17.76 13.35 -8.09
C HIS A 303 -17.86 13.18 -6.56
N ASN A 304 -18.77 13.93 -5.92
CA ASN A 304 -19.07 13.76 -4.49
C ASN A 304 -19.54 12.34 -4.15
N LYS A 305 -19.26 11.91 -2.92
CA LYS A 305 -19.73 10.66 -2.35
C LYS A 305 -20.01 10.89 -0.88
N PHE A 306 -21.22 11.40 -0.58
CA PHE A 306 -21.65 11.60 0.80
C PHE A 306 -23.16 11.39 0.97
N TYR A 307 -23.52 11.11 2.21
CA TYR A 307 -24.88 10.91 2.68
C TYR A 307 -25.10 11.75 3.92
N ILE A 308 -26.27 12.37 4.05
CA ILE A 308 -26.69 13.10 5.24
C ILE A 308 -27.99 12.45 5.75
N PHE A 309 -27.98 11.97 6.97
CA PHE A 309 -29.13 11.33 7.61
C PHE A 309 -29.67 12.22 8.72
N ASP A 310 -30.96 12.55 8.67
CA ASP A 310 -31.71 13.34 9.66
C ASP A 310 -31.04 14.65 10.07
N ASN A 311 -30.20 15.21 9.18
CA ASN A 311 -29.35 16.38 9.43
C ASN A 311 -28.45 16.24 10.68
N LYS A 312 -28.03 15.02 11.03
CA LYS A 312 -27.21 14.70 12.21
C LYS A 312 -26.00 13.87 11.89
N THR A 313 -26.12 12.92 10.96
CA THR A 313 -25.04 11.99 10.61
C THR A 313 -24.63 12.20 9.17
N VAL A 314 -23.32 12.31 8.94
CA VAL A 314 -22.71 12.36 7.61
C VAL A 314 -21.88 11.10 7.41
N ILE A 315 -22.06 10.41 6.27
CA ILE A 315 -21.15 9.38 5.79
C ILE A 315 -20.49 9.90 4.52
N THR A 316 -19.16 9.92 4.48
CA THR A 316 -18.41 10.44 3.33
C THR A 316 -17.07 9.75 3.14
N GLY A 317 -16.53 9.77 1.93
CA GLY A 317 -15.23 9.18 1.62
C GLY A 317 -15.03 8.86 0.14
N SER A 318 -14.27 7.80 -0.15
CA SER A 318 -13.91 7.45 -1.52
C SER A 318 -14.89 6.50 -2.21
N ALA A 319 -15.76 5.79 -1.47
CA ALA A 319 -16.60 4.72 -1.99
C ALA A 319 -17.79 5.22 -2.81
N ASN A 320 -17.93 4.74 -4.05
CA ASN A 320 -19.16 4.87 -4.82
C ASN A 320 -20.23 3.91 -4.29
N LEU A 321 -21.48 4.15 -4.62
CA LEU A 321 -22.56 3.21 -4.34
C LEU A 321 -22.59 2.10 -5.41
N SER A 322 -21.44 1.50 -5.67
CA SER A 322 -21.26 0.44 -6.65
C SER A 322 -21.12 -0.93 -5.99
N HIS A 323 -21.49 -2.01 -6.69
CA HIS A 323 -21.31 -3.35 -6.17
C HIS A 323 -19.84 -3.69 -5.87
N THR A 324 -18.89 -3.13 -6.62
CA THR A 324 -17.45 -3.31 -6.39
C THR A 324 -17.00 -2.64 -5.09
N ASP A 325 -17.48 -1.42 -4.77
CA ASP A 325 -17.14 -0.73 -3.53
C ASP A 325 -17.93 -1.32 -2.34
N MET A 326 -19.22 -1.58 -2.53
CA MET A 326 -20.11 -2.07 -1.48
C MET A 326 -19.85 -3.52 -1.08
N SER A 327 -19.19 -4.29 -1.91
CA SER A 327 -18.72 -5.64 -1.54
C SER A 327 -17.36 -5.65 -0.83
N GLY A 328 -16.62 -4.54 -0.84
CA GLY A 328 -15.26 -4.45 -0.31
C GLY A 328 -14.19 -4.96 -1.29
N TYR A 329 -14.55 -5.11 -2.57
CA TYR A 329 -13.63 -5.52 -3.63
C TYR A 329 -12.59 -4.43 -3.92
N ASN A 330 -12.97 -3.15 -3.95
CA ASN A 330 -12.03 -2.03 -4.03
C ASN A 330 -11.56 -1.59 -2.63
N SER A 331 -10.34 -1.05 -2.53
CA SER A 331 -9.84 -0.42 -1.31
C SER A 331 -10.37 1.00 -1.19
N ASN A 332 -11.20 1.23 -0.19
CA ASN A 332 -11.83 2.52 0.09
C ASN A 332 -11.60 2.96 1.55
N ALA A 333 -11.77 4.26 1.78
CA ALA A 333 -11.80 4.87 3.09
C ALA A 333 -13.05 5.74 3.22
N VAL A 334 -13.81 5.54 4.29
CA VAL A 334 -15.06 6.26 4.58
C VAL A 334 -15.07 6.65 6.05
N VAL A 335 -15.55 7.85 6.32
CA VAL A 335 -15.77 8.36 7.69
C VAL A 335 -17.26 8.58 7.91
N VAL A 336 -17.72 8.19 9.11
CA VAL A 336 -19.07 8.46 9.63
C VAL A 336 -18.94 9.48 10.74
N ILE A 337 -19.59 10.64 10.59
CA ILE A 337 -19.48 11.76 11.50
C ILE A 337 -20.85 12.03 12.11
N ASN A 338 -20.97 11.89 13.42
CA ASN A 338 -22.19 12.19 14.15
C ASN A 338 -22.13 13.62 14.70
N SER A 339 -22.45 14.59 13.85
CA SER A 339 -22.38 16.02 14.17
C SER A 339 -23.37 16.83 13.31
N GLU A 340 -24.27 17.55 13.99
CA GLU A 340 -25.20 18.49 13.33
C GLU A 340 -24.43 19.61 12.61
N GLU A 341 -23.29 20.06 13.14
CA GLU A 341 -22.46 21.06 12.51
C GLU A 341 -21.90 20.54 11.17
N ALA A 342 -21.31 19.34 11.16
CA ALA A 342 -20.83 18.68 9.94
C ALA A 342 -21.99 18.47 8.96
N ALA A 343 -23.14 17.96 9.42
CA ALA A 343 -24.32 17.77 8.59
C ALA A 343 -24.79 19.07 7.95
N ASN A 344 -24.81 20.18 8.67
CA ASN A 344 -25.16 21.50 8.16
C ASN A 344 -24.15 22.01 7.10
N ILE A 345 -22.86 21.68 7.26
CA ILE A 345 -21.82 22.03 6.27
C ILE A 345 -22.06 21.26 4.96
N TYR A 346 -22.22 19.92 5.04
CA TYR A 346 -22.53 19.08 3.87
C TYR A 346 -23.87 19.40 3.24
N ARG A 347 -24.88 19.78 4.04
CA ARG A 347 -26.18 20.17 3.51
C ARG A 347 -26.12 21.43 2.66
N ARG A 348 -25.33 22.44 3.04
CA ARG A 348 -25.15 23.63 2.19
C ARG A 348 -24.58 23.28 0.81
N GLU A 349 -23.62 22.37 0.75
CA GLU A 349 -23.08 21.87 -0.51
C GLU A 349 -24.13 21.08 -1.29
N PHE A 350 -24.87 20.21 -0.61
CA PHE A 350 -25.96 19.46 -1.21
C PHE A 350 -27.04 20.38 -1.82
N GLU A 351 -27.52 21.38 -1.08
CA GLU A 351 -28.53 22.34 -1.53
C GLU A 351 -28.06 23.12 -2.76
N GLN A 352 -26.79 23.55 -2.77
CA GLN A 352 -26.22 24.23 -3.93
C GLN A 352 -26.32 23.37 -5.20
N MET A 353 -25.91 22.10 -5.14
CA MET A 353 -26.00 21.16 -6.25
C MET A 353 -27.45 20.80 -6.58
N TYR A 354 -28.31 20.60 -5.57
CA TYR A 354 -29.72 20.27 -5.75
C TYR A 354 -30.52 21.38 -6.45
N GLU A 355 -30.10 22.63 -6.27
CA GLU A 355 -30.64 23.80 -7.01
C GLU A 355 -29.98 23.96 -8.40
N GLY A 356 -29.17 23.04 -8.86
CA GLY A 356 -28.52 23.04 -10.18
C GLY A 356 -27.25 23.89 -10.29
N ARG A 357 -26.70 24.37 -9.18
CA ARG A 357 -25.44 25.13 -9.14
C ARG A 357 -24.26 24.18 -8.91
N PHE A 358 -23.86 23.48 -9.95
CA PHE A 358 -22.70 22.60 -9.98
C PHE A 358 -21.40 23.36 -10.31
N HIS A 359 -20.28 22.78 -9.95
CA HIS A 359 -18.91 23.23 -10.29
C HIS A 359 -18.65 24.69 -9.92
N SER A 360 -19.24 25.13 -8.81
CA SER A 360 -19.18 26.51 -8.37
C SER A 360 -17.78 26.89 -7.88
N VAL A 361 -17.20 27.94 -8.44
CA VAL A 361 -15.91 28.51 -8.03
C VAL A 361 -16.03 29.62 -6.97
N LYS A 362 -17.25 29.94 -6.54
CA LYS A 362 -17.47 30.98 -5.51
C LYS A 362 -16.97 30.43 -4.17
N THR A 363 -15.86 30.97 -3.70
CA THR A 363 -15.28 30.63 -2.39
C THR A 363 -16.27 30.89 -1.26
N SER A 364 -16.41 29.92 -0.35
CA SER A 364 -17.12 30.17 0.91
C SER A 364 -16.29 31.18 1.72
N MET A 365 -16.87 32.33 2.06
CA MET A 365 -16.22 33.27 2.94
C MET A 365 -16.14 32.69 4.36
N ASN A 366 -14.98 32.80 5.00
CA ASN A 366 -14.70 32.41 6.41
C ASN A 366 -14.82 30.89 6.67
N LYS A 367 -13.86 30.14 6.12
CA LYS A 367 -13.76 28.71 6.42
C LYS A 367 -13.20 28.47 7.83
N THR A 368 -14.04 27.97 8.72
CA THR A 368 -13.65 27.58 10.10
C THR A 368 -13.52 26.07 10.27
N SER A 369 -13.92 25.27 9.27
CA SER A 369 -13.94 23.81 9.34
C SER A 369 -12.80 23.17 8.55
N ASN A 370 -12.44 21.94 8.92
CA ASN A 370 -11.51 21.08 8.19
C ASN A 370 -12.19 20.25 7.07
N ILE A 371 -13.40 20.63 6.67
CA ILE A 371 -14.15 20.04 5.56
C ILE A 371 -14.02 20.96 4.35
N TYR A 372 -13.59 20.43 3.23
CA TYR A 372 -13.33 21.16 1.99
C TYR A 372 -14.21 20.65 0.87
N PHE A 373 -14.68 21.57 0.03
CA PHE A 373 -15.39 21.25 -1.20
C PHE A 373 -14.66 21.88 -2.39
N SER A 374 -14.37 21.10 -3.41
CA SER A 374 -13.83 21.61 -4.67
C SER A 374 -14.98 21.83 -5.67
N PRO A 375 -14.82 22.82 -6.57
CA PRO A 375 -13.63 23.64 -6.78
C PRO A 375 -13.54 24.90 -5.89
N GLN A 376 -14.59 25.23 -5.10
CA GLN A 376 -14.69 26.49 -4.37
C GLN A 376 -13.63 26.69 -3.28
N ASP A 377 -13.25 25.66 -2.56
CA ASP A 377 -12.32 25.77 -1.42
C ASP A 377 -10.84 25.62 -1.81
N LYS A 378 -10.55 25.31 -3.08
CA LYS A 378 -9.18 25.04 -3.54
C LYS A 378 -8.47 24.05 -2.61
N THR A 379 -9.05 22.88 -2.49
CA THR A 379 -8.71 21.86 -1.47
C THR A 379 -7.23 21.50 -1.44
N ILE A 380 -6.59 21.33 -2.62
CA ILE A 380 -5.15 21.01 -2.68
C ILE A 380 -4.34 22.21 -2.20
N THR A 381 -4.63 23.41 -2.69
CA THR A 381 -3.90 24.63 -2.36
C THR A 381 -3.99 24.96 -0.86
N ASN A 382 -5.21 24.95 -0.33
CA ASN A 382 -5.50 25.45 1.02
C ASN A 382 -5.46 24.36 2.10
N GLY A 383 -5.67 23.10 1.75
CA GLY A 383 -5.72 21.97 2.69
C GLY A 383 -4.50 21.04 2.60
N VAL A 384 -4.21 20.51 1.40
CA VAL A 384 -3.23 19.43 1.26
C VAL A 384 -1.79 19.93 1.26
N LEU A 385 -1.44 20.90 0.42
CA LEU A 385 -0.06 21.39 0.26
C LEU A 385 0.56 21.95 1.55
N PRO A 386 -0.17 22.71 2.40
CA PRO A 386 0.39 23.17 3.67
C PRO A 386 0.83 22.02 4.60
N LEU A 387 0.09 20.91 4.60
CA LEU A 387 0.39 19.74 5.42
C LEU A 387 1.58 18.94 4.88
N ILE A 388 1.71 18.78 3.56
CA ILE A 388 2.90 18.17 2.94
C ILE A 388 4.15 18.99 3.26
N LYS A 389 4.08 20.33 3.14
CA LYS A 389 5.19 21.24 3.49
C LYS A 389 5.57 21.16 4.96
N GLY A 390 4.57 21.00 5.83
CA GLY A 390 4.74 20.94 7.29
C GLY A 390 5.17 19.56 7.83
N ALA A 391 5.18 18.52 7.02
CA ALA A 391 5.52 17.15 7.44
C ALA A 391 6.93 17.06 8.02
N LYS A 392 7.10 16.28 9.11
CA LYS A 392 8.35 16.12 9.86
C LYS A 392 8.94 14.72 9.78
N ASN A 393 8.10 13.67 9.74
CA ASN A 393 8.55 12.30 9.83
C ASN A 393 8.18 11.49 8.60
N TYR A 394 6.90 11.47 8.20
CA TYR A 394 6.45 10.66 7.09
C TYR A 394 5.19 11.19 6.40
N ILE A 395 5.02 10.78 5.13
CA ILE A 395 3.81 10.97 4.32
C ILE A 395 3.51 9.66 3.61
N TYR A 396 2.36 9.02 3.92
CA TYR A 396 1.92 7.79 3.29
C TYR A 396 0.63 8.02 2.51
N ILE A 397 0.59 7.56 1.26
CA ILE A 397 -0.49 7.87 0.32
C ILE A 397 -0.98 6.58 -0.36
N PRO A 398 -2.08 5.97 0.11
CA PRO A 398 -2.84 5.00 -0.67
C PRO A 398 -3.82 5.78 -1.56
N ALA A 399 -3.63 5.76 -2.88
CA ALA A 399 -4.44 6.59 -3.76
C ALA A 399 -4.68 6.00 -5.14
N PHE A 400 -5.90 6.26 -5.65
CA PHE A 400 -6.30 5.92 -7.01
C PHE A 400 -5.52 6.72 -8.05
N ILE A 401 -5.46 8.05 -7.90
CA ILE A 401 -4.75 8.97 -8.81
C ILE A 401 -3.95 10.00 -8.01
N VAL A 402 -2.66 10.14 -8.33
CA VAL A 402 -1.77 11.20 -7.82
C VAL A 402 -0.99 11.78 -9.00
N ILE A 403 -1.53 12.83 -9.62
CA ILE A 403 -0.97 13.44 -10.83
C ILE A 403 -0.90 14.98 -10.80
N GLU A 404 -1.37 15.62 -9.72
CA GLU A 404 -1.28 17.07 -9.57
C GLU A 404 0.18 17.50 -9.38
N ASN A 405 0.69 18.34 -10.29
CA ASN A 405 2.10 18.72 -10.35
C ASN A 405 2.62 19.27 -9.03
N ARG A 406 1.87 20.17 -8.38
CA ARG A 406 2.28 20.80 -7.11
C ARG A 406 2.40 19.79 -5.97
N ILE A 407 1.53 18.77 -5.94
CA ILE A 407 1.65 17.66 -4.99
C ILE A 407 2.91 16.85 -5.29
N ILE A 408 3.16 16.50 -6.55
CA ILE A 408 4.35 15.73 -6.95
C ILE A 408 5.63 16.46 -6.54
N GLU A 409 5.73 17.76 -6.87
CA GLU A 409 6.89 18.61 -6.53
C GLU A 409 7.12 18.68 -5.01
N GLU A 410 6.05 18.85 -4.22
CA GLU A 410 6.16 18.93 -2.77
C GLU A 410 6.50 17.56 -2.13
N LEU A 411 6.02 16.44 -2.68
CA LEU A 411 6.41 15.09 -2.22
C LEU A 411 7.89 14.81 -2.50
N ILE A 412 8.38 15.20 -3.67
CA ILE A 412 9.81 15.13 -4.02
C ILE A 412 10.63 16.02 -3.09
N SER A 413 10.16 17.24 -2.83
CA SER A 413 10.79 18.16 -1.88
C SER A 413 10.80 17.57 -0.46
N ALA A 414 9.70 16.99 0.00
CA ALA A 414 9.63 16.31 1.29
C ALA A 414 10.63 15.15 1.37
N LYS A 415 10.73 14.34 0.31
CA LYS A 415 11.74 13.27 0.23
C LYS A 415 13.16 13.78 0.34
N LYS A 416 13.49 14.89 -0.35
CA LYS A 416 14.80 15.56 -0.25
C LYS A 416 15.09 16.11 1.15
N ARG A 417 14.05 16.51 1.91
CA ARG A 417 14.18 16.89 3.33
C ARG A 417 14.39 15.72 4.29
N GLY A 418 14.39 14.46 3.78
CA GLY A 418 14.57 13.25 4.58
C GLY A 418 13.26 12.66 5.14
N ILE A 419 12.10 13.16 4.71
CA ILE A 419 10.79 12.62 5.11
C ILE A 419 10.58 11.24 4.46
N ASP A 420 10.05 10.27 5.21
CA ASP A 420 9.68 8.95 4.67
C ASP A 420 8.38 9.05 3.85
N VAL A 421 8.52 9.28 2.54
CA VAL A 421 7.38 9.35 1.62
C VAL A 421 7.18 8.00 0.96
N ARG A 422 5.96 7.42 1.05
CA ARG A 422 5.58 6.16 0.39
C ARG A 422 4.21 6.27 -0.24
N ILE A 423 4.05 5.67 -1.42
CA ILE A 423 2.78 5.70 -2.17
C ILE A 423 2.41 4.27 -2.58
N ILE A 424 1.13 3.90 -2.36
CA ILE A 424 0.52 2.75 -3.01
C ILE A 424 -0.40 3.29 -4.09
N ALA A 425 -0.07 3.00 -5.35
CA ALA A 425 -0.81 3.48 -6.52
C ALA A 425 -1.61 2.33 -7.15
N ASP A 426 -2.74 2.68 -7.72
CA ASP A 426 -3.59 1.79 -8.51
C ASP A 426 -2.92 1.35 -9.82
N ALA A 427 -3.06 0.07 -10.20
CA ALA A 427 -2.38 -0.52 -11.34
C ALA A 427 -2.77 0.12 -12.67
N LEU A 428 -4.08 0.36 -12.88
CA LEU A 428 -4.60 0.95 -14.11
C LEU A 428 -4.07 2.39 -14.29
N ASN A 429 -4.15 3.19 -13.23
CA ASN A 429 -3.72 4.59 -13.28
C ASN A 429 -2.19 4.75 -13.29
N ALA A 430 -1.46 3.83 -12.70
CA ALA A 430 -0.01 3.85 -12.70
C ALA A 430 0.60 3.69 -14.11
N SER A 431 -0.07 2.94 -14.99
CA SER A 431 0.33 2.72 -16.40
C SER A 431 -0.25 3.74 -17.38
N ALA A 432 -1.17 4.60 -16.95
CA ALA A 432 -1.80 5.61 -17.80
C ALA A 432 -0.81 6.66 -18.32
N ARG A 433 -1.07 7.23 -19.51
CA ARG A 433 -0.19 8.21 -20.17
C ARG A 433 0.16 9.44 -19.29
N HIS A 434 -0.73 9.84 -18.41
CA HIS A 434 -0.56 10.99 -17.51
C HIS A 434 0.00 10.62 -16.13
N SER A 435 0.38 9.36 -15.93
CA SER A 435 0.95 8.88 -14.67
C SER A 435 2.24 9.62 -14.32
N ARG A 436 2.42 9.90 -13.03
CA ARG A 436 3.61 10.53 -12.47
C ARG A 436 4.46 9.56 -11.63
N VAL A 437 4.15 8.26 -11.71
CA VAL A 437 4.88 7.20 -10.98
C VAL A 437 6.36 7.19 -11.35
N LYS A 438 6.67 7.32 -12.64
CA LYS A 438 8.06 7.36 -13.12
C LYS A 438 8.82 8.52 -12.50
N ASP A 439 8.27 9.75 -12.55
CA ASP A 439 8.90 10.95 -12.02
C ASP A 439 9.16 10.84 -10.51
N LEU A 440 8.18 10.31 -9.76
CA LEU A 440 8.33 10.08 -8.32
C LEU A 440 9.46 9.10 -8.02
N ARG A 441 9.50 7.95 -8.72
CA ARG A 441 10.54 6.92 -8.54
C ARG A 441 11.93 7.43 -8.90
N GLU A 442 12.09 8.16 -10.02
CA GLU A 442 13.35 8.76 -10.44
C GLU A 442 13.88 9.80 -9.44
N ASN A 443 13.00 10.43 -8.67
CA ASN A 443 13.35 11.35 -7.58
C ASN A 443 13.40 10.68 -6.19
N GLY A 444 13.49 9.34 -6.14
CA GLY A 444 13.70 8.59 -4.91
C GLY A 444 12.48 8.41 -4.02
N VAL A 445 11.26 8.73 -4.50
CA VAL A 445 10.02 8.45 -3.78
C VAL A 445 9.56 7.01 -4.11
N PRO A 446 9.53 6.08 -3.13
CA PRO A 446 9.06 4.73 -3.37
C PRO A 446 7.56 4.73 -3.69
N VAL A 447 7.21 4.19 -4.86
CA VAL A 447 5.83 3.96 -5.28
C VAL A 447 5.65 2.49 -5.57
N LYS A 448 4.91 1.77 -4.71
CA LYS A 448 4.42 0.43 -5.01
C LYS A 448 3.14 0.53 -5.82
N ILE A 449 3.05 -0.24 -6.88
CA ILE A 449 1.81 -0.38 -7.63
C ILE A 449 1.14 -1.64 -7.10
N GLU A 450 -0.12 -1.51 -6.68
CA GLU A 450 -0.89 -2.67 -6.24
C GLU A 450 -1.11 -3.67 -7.39
N ASN A 451 -1.27 -4.94 -7.05
CA ASN A 451 -1.43 -6.02 -8.01
C ASN A 451 -2.58 -6.96 -7.61
N TYR A 452 -3.70 -6.39 -7.24
CA TYR A 452 -4.93 -7.10 -6.91
C TYR A 452 -6.01 -6.78 -7.95
N ALA A 453 -7.02 -7.65 -8.03
CA ALA A 453 -8.17 -7.48 -8.91
C ALA A 453 -8.97 -6.20 -8.56
N GLY A 454 -9.19 -5.95 -7.27
CA GLY A 454 -9.83 -4.72 -6.79
C GLY A 454 -8.89 -3.52 -6.82
N LYS A 455 -9.41 -2.34 -7.11
CA LYS A 455 -8.65 -1.10 -7.26
C LYS A 455 -8.22 -0.50 -5.93
N MET A 456 -7.04 0.15 -5.90
CA MET A 456 -6.69 1.10 -4.85
C MET A 456 -7.52 2.38 -5.05
N HIS A 457 -8.80 2.34 -4.64
CA HIS A 457 -9.74 3.43 -4.89
C HIS A 457 -9.75 4.53 -3.81
N SER A 458 -8.96 4.39 -2.76
CA SER A 458 -8.76 5.44 -1.75
C SER A 458 -8.19 6.73 -2.35
N LYS A 459 -8.48 7.86 -1.72
CA LYS A 459 -7.93 9.17 -1.98
C LYS A 459 -7.52 9.74 -0.63
N THR A 460 -6.43 9.18 -0.11
CA THR A 460 -6.06 9.36 1.31
C THR A 460 -4.59 9.74 1.45
N MET A 461 -4.30 10.53 2.47
CA MET A 461 -2.94 10.86 2.88
C MET A 461 -2.84 10.82 4.40
N ILE A 462 -1.78 10.18 4.92
CA ILE A 462 -1.49 10.09 6.34
C ILE A 462 -0.18 10.84 6.59
N ILE A 463 -0.17 11.78 7.55
CA ILE A 463 0.99 12.61 7.85
C ILE A 463 1.30 12.59 9.35
N ASP A 464 2.51 12.16 9.72
CA ASP A 464 3.16 12.33 11.04
C ASP A 464 2.40 11.78 12.25
N ASP A 465 1.63 10.69 12.14
CA ASP A 465 0.71 10.22 13.19
C ASP A 465 -0.20 11.34 13.72
N LYS A 466 -0.49 12.34 12.93
CA LYS A 466 -1.21 13.53 13.34
C LYS A 466 -2.42 13.84 12.47
N TYR A 467 -2.25 13.72 11.16
CA TYR A 467 -3.28 14.08 10.21
C TYR A 467 -3.66 12.88 9.35
N LEU A 468 -4.96 12.70 9.18
CA LEU A 468 -5.56 11.81 8.19
C LEU A 468 -6.43 12.66 7.26
N LEU A 469 -6.10 12.63 5.97
CA LEU A 469 -6.80 13.33 4.91
C LEU A 469 -7.53 12.30 4.06
N LEU A 470 -8.83 12.47 3.82
CA LEU A 470 -9.61 11.56 2.97
C LEU A 470 -10.84 12.25 2.37
N GLY A 471 -11.36 11.69 1.29
CA GLY A 471 -12.57 12.19 0.63
C GLY A 471 -12.81 11.56 -0.72
N SER A 472 -13.58 12.25 -1.55
CA SER A 472 -13.87 11.84 -2.93
C SER A 472 -12.78 12.27 -3.91
N MET A 473 -12.02 13.34 -3.57
CA MET A 473 -11.13 14.06 -4.47
C MET A 473 -9.88 13.27 -4.85
N ASN A 474 -9.71 12.96 -6.13
CA ASN A 474 -8.44 12.51 -6.67
C ASN A 474 -7.40 13.64 -6.60
N PHE A 475 -6.14 13.30 -6.35
CA PHE A 475 -5.04 14.29 -6.31
C PHE A 475 -4.65 14.71 -7.73
N SER A 476 -5.54 15.48 -8.36
CA SER A 476 -5.43 15.93 -9.75
C SER A 476 -5.89 17.38 -9.91
N TYR A 477 -5.51 18.01 -11.03
CA TYR A 477 -6.00 19.33 -11.39
C TYR A 477 -7.54 19.40 -11.46
N SER A 478 -8.17 18.39 -12.07
CA SER A 478 -9.64 18.34 -12.18
C SER A 478 -10.30 18.17 -10.81
N GLY A 479 -9.70 17.38 -9.90
CA GLY A 479 -10.19 17.22 -8.54
C GLY A 479 -10.23 18.53 -7.75
N GLU A 480 -9.27 19.44 -7.95
CA GLU A 480 -9.28 20.72 -7.26
C GLU A 480 -10.09 21.79 -7.97
N ASN A 481 -10.09 21.81 -9.32
CA ASN A 481 -10.47 23.01 -10.06
C ASN A 481 -11.73 22.85 -10.90
N ARG A 482 -12.24 21.63 -11.10
CA ARG A 482 -13.32 21.33 -12.03
C ARG A 482 -14.49 20.57 -11.41
N ASN A 483 -14.19 19.46 -10.73
CA ASN A 483 -15.20 18.55 -10.22
C ASN A 483 -15.82 19.05 -8.93
N ASP A 484 -17.07 18.67 -8.67
CA ASP A 484 -17.65 18.78 -7.33
C ASP A 484 -17.13 17.63 -6.47
N GLU A 485 -16.29 17.95 -5.52
CA GLU A 485 -15.62 16.99 -4.64
C GLU A 485 -15.75 17.41 -3.17
N ASN A 486 -15.65 16.46 -2.27
CA ASN A 486 -15.48 16.74 -0.85
C ASN A 486 -14.18 16.12 -0.30
N PHE A 487 -13.63 16.75 0.70
CA PHE A 487 -12.42 16.29 1.34
C PHE A 487 -12.39 16.73 2.81
N ILE A 488 -11.97 15.85 3.70
CA ILE A 488 -11.88 16.15 5.13
C ILE A 488 -10.45 15.93 5.64
N ILE A 489 -10.02 16.81 6.53
CA ILE A 489 -8.74 16.74 7.22
C ILE A 489 -8.99 16.46 8.70
N LEU A 490 -8.74 15.24 9.14
CA LEU A 490 -8.87 14.83 10.53
C LEU A 490 -7.54 15.04 11.26
N ALA A 491 -7.47 16.05 12.13
CA ALA A 491 -6.35 16.24 13.05
C ALA A 491 -6.52 15.31 14.26
N ASN A 492 -6.42 14.00 14.03
CA ASN A 492 -6.64 12.97 15.05
C ASN A 492 -5.53 11.90 15.00
N PRO A 493 -4.69 11.81 16.04
CA PRO A 493 -3.57 10.87 16.09
C PRO A 493 -3.98 9.40 16.06
N GLU A 494 -5.12 9.03 16.64
CA GLU A 494 -5.58 7.64 16.69
C GLU A 494 -6.05 7.19 15.31
N ALA A 495 -6.81 8.02 14.59
CA ALA A 495 -7.21 7.76 13.21
C ALA A 495 -6.00 7.69 12.26
N ALA A 496 -5.03 8.59 12.41
CA ALA A 496 -3.81 8.59 11.61
C ALA A 496 -2.99 7.32 11.84
N LYS A 497 -2.77 6.91 13.10
CA LYS A 497 -2.06 5.67 13.46
C LYS A 497 -2.79 4.42 13.00
N PHE A 498 -4.12 4.40 13.12
CA PHE A 498 -4.95 3.29 12.65
C PHE A 498 -4.77 3.09 11.15
N TYR A 499 -4.94 4.15 10.36
CA TYR A 499 -4.78 4.06 8.90
C TYR A 499 -3.33 3.77 8.50
N LYS A 500 -2.35 4.33 9.19
CA LYS A 500 -0.93 4.01 8.98
C LYS A 500 -0.66 2.50 9.12
N SER A 501 -1.21 1.87 10.15
CA SER A 501 -1.06 0.43 10.36
C SER A 501 -1.67 -0.37 9.20
N PHE A 502 -2.80 0.06 8.68
CA PHE A 502 -3.43 -0.54 7.50
C PHE A 502 -2.61 -0.30 6.22
N PHE A 503 -2.10 0.93 6.02
CA PHE A 503 -1.20 1.23 4.91
C PHE A 503 0.04 0.34 4.91
N LEU A 504 0.70 0.19 6.06
CA LEU A 504 1.90 -0.64 6.19
C LEU A 504 1.58 -2.12 5.95
N TYR A 505 0.42 -2.59 6.40
CA TYR A 505 -0.06 -3.93 6.08
C TYR A 505 -0.21 -4.14 4.56
N LEU A 506 -0.87 -3.21 3.85
CA LEU A 506 -0.98 -3.28 2.38
C LEU A 506 0.39 -3.15 1.71
N TRP A 507 1.25 -2.28 2.23
CA TRP A 507 2.62 -2.13 1.72
C TRP A 507 3.40 -3.44 1.79
N ASP A 508 3.28 -4.20 2.86
CA ASP A 508 3.96 -5.48 3.03
C ASP A 508 3.32 -6.60 2.19
N LYS A 509 2.00 -6.52 1.94
CA LYS A 509 1.28 -7.48 1.10
C LYS A 509 1.62 -7.34 -0.39
N ILE A 510 1.85 -6.13 -0.86
CA ILE A 510 2.21 -5.86 -2.26
C ILE A 510 3.69 -6.19 -2.46
N PRO A 511 4.06 -7.10 -3.39
CA PRO A 511 5.44 -7.51 -3.62
C PRO A 511 6.37 -6.35 -4.00
N ASP A 512 7.62 -6.40 -3.51
CA ASP A 512 8.63 -5.34 -3.77
C ASP A 512 9.03 -5.19 -5.24
N LYS A 513 8.82 -6.22 -6.08
CA LYS A 513 9.02 -6.08 -7.52
C LYS A 513 8.21 -4.94 -8.12
N TRP A 514 7.05 -4.60 -7.52
CA TRP A 514 6.17 -3.53 -7.96
C TRP A 514 6.61 -2.12 -7.52
N LEU A 515 7.73 -1.99 -6.83
CA LEU A 515 8.49 -0.74 -6.71
C LEU A 515 9.19 -0.37 -8.01
N LYS A 516 9.47 -1.34 -8.89
CA LYS A 516 10.23 -1.16 -10.12
C LYS A 516 9.38 -1.39 -11.36
N TYR A 517 8.57 -2.44 -11.35
CA TYR A 517 7.76 -2.86 -12.48
C TYR A 517 6.32 -2.38 -12.33
N TYR A 518 5.52 -2.61 -13.39
CA TYR A 518 4.11 -2.26 -13.47
C TYR A 518 3.31 -3.55 -13.70
N PRO A 519 2.45 -3.98 -12.77
CA PRO A 519 1.52 -5.06 -13.02
C PRO A 519 0.48 -4.59 -14.05
N LYS A 520 0.02 -5.49 -14.90
CA LYS A 520 -1.18 -5.22 -15.69
C LYS A 520 -2.41 -5.44 -14.83
N ALA A 521 -3.40 -4.56 -14.95
CA ALA A 521 -4.62 -4.60 -14.13
C ALA A 521 -5.42 -5.89 -14.37
N GLU A 522 -5.48 -6.38 -15.62
CA GLU A 522 -6.07 -7.66 -15.98
C GLU A 522 -4.99 -8.60 -16.53
N SER A 523 -4.45 -9.47 -15.69
CA SER A 523 -3.41 -10.45 -16.06
C SER A 523 -3.08 -11.36 -14.89
N PHE A 524 -2.23 -12.38 -15.13
CA PHE A 524 -1.64 -13.20 -14.08
C PHE A 524 -0.72 -12.43 -13.09
N ASP A 525 -0.36 -11.20 -13.38
CA ASP A 525 0.36 -10.34 -12.44
C ASP A 525 -0.56 -9.77 -11.36
N SER A 526 -1.87 -9.71 -11.62
CA SER A 526 -2.90 -9.18 -10.73
C SER A 526 -3.68 -10.31 -10.06
N VAL A 527 -3.65 -10.36 -8.74
CA VAL A 527 -4.26 -11.43 -7.95
C VAL A 527 -5.78 -11.39 -8.06
N GLY A 528 -6.34 -12.37 -8.74
CA GLY A 528 -7.78 -12.57 -8.87
C GLY A 528 -8.43 -11.99 -10.12
N SER A 529 -7.76 -11.07 -10.84
CA SER A 529 -8.34 -10.35 -11.99
C SER A 529 -8.79 -11.28 -13.15
N CYS A 530 -8.14 -12.43 -13.33
CA CYS A 530 -8.50 -13.39 -14.39
C CYS A 530 -9.67 -14.32 -14.03
N SER A 531 -10.45 -14.05 -12.98
CA SER A 531 -11.55 -14.90 -12.54
C SER A 531 -12.64 -14.19 -11.73
N ASP A 532 -12.69 -12.87 -11.77
CA ASP A 532 -13.61 -12.06 -10.97
C ASP A 532 -14.88 -11.61 -11.71
N GLY A 533 -14.88 -11.71 -13.03
CA GLY A 533 -15.99 -11.32 -13.89
C GLY A 533 -16.04 -9.81 -14.15
N ILE A 534 -14.92 -9.10 -14.00
CA ILE A 534 -14.78 -7.66 -14.22
C ILE A 534 -13.76 -7.45 -15.34
N ASP A 535 -14.04 -6.52 -16.22
CA ASP A 535 -13.08 -5.91 -17.14
C ASP A 535 -12.22 -4.92 -16.31
N ASN A 536 -11.05 -5.38 -15.84
CA ASN A 536 -10.23 -4.63 -14.88
C ASN A 536 -9.41 -3.51 -15.54
N ASP A 537 -9.13 -3.60 -16.84
CA ASP A 537 -8.35 -2.61 -17.59
C ASP A 537 -9.15 -1.84 -18.63
N TYR A 538 -10.46 -2.16 -18.77
CA TYR A 538 -11.42 -1.50 -19.65
C TYR A 538 -11.14 -1.63 -21.15
N ASP A 539 -10.57 -2.77 -21.57
CA ASP A 539 -10.34 -3.07 -22.99
C ASP A 539 -11.55 -3.75 -23.69
N GLY A 540 -12.58 -4.13 -22.91
CA GLY A 540 -13.80 -4.77 -23.35
C GLY A 540 -13.74 -6.30 -23.28
N LEU A 541 -12.65 -6.90 -22.82
CA LEU A 541 -12.49 -8.32 -22.60
C LEU A 541 -12.54 -8.63 -21.09
N ILE A 542 -12.91 -9.83 -20.70
CA ILE A 542 -13.10 -10.19 -19.30
C ILE A 542 -12.45 -11.56 -19.03
N ASP A 543 -11.69 -11.66 -17.93
CA ASP A 543 -11.11 -12.91 -17.44
C ASP A 543 -10.32 -13.66 -18.55
N SER A 544 -10.67 -14.90 -18.84
CA SER A 544 -10.00 -15.73 -19.85
C SER A 544 -10.13 -15.22 -21.29
N ALA A 545 -11.01 -14.27 -21.57
CA ALA A 545 -11.11 -13.60 -22.86
C ALA A 545 -10.01 -12.56 -23.07
N ASP A 546 -9.48 -11.97 -21.99
CA ASP A 546 -8.39 -11.01 -22.01
C ASP A 546 -7.04 -11.65 -22.35
N GLU A 547 -6.19 -10.94 -23.11
CA GLU A 547 -4.85 -11.41 -23.50
C GLU A 547 -3.88 -11.54 -22.32
N GLY A 548 -4.01 -10.69 -21.32
CA GLY A 548 -3.19 -10.72 -20.10
C GLY A 548 -3.47 -11.97 -19.26
N CYS A 549 -4.68 -12.51 -19.38
CA CYS A 549 -5.16 -13.71 -18.68
C CYS A 549 -5.05 -15.01 -19.49
N ARG A 550 -4.53 -14.94 -20.72
CA ARG A 550 -4.25 -16.16 -21.52
C ARG A 550 -2.91 -16.74 -21.12
N ALA A 551 -2.85 -18.03 -20.82
CA ALA A 551 -1.59 -18.71 -20.58
C ALA A 551 -0.65 -18.46 -21.77
N ARG A 552 0.56 -17.98 -21.49
CA ARG A 552 1.63 -17.98 -22.50
C ARG A 552 1.86 -19.43 -22.89
N VAL A 553 1.40 -19.83 -24.08
CA VAL A 553 1.86 -21.06 -24.70
C VAL A 553 3.35 -20.84 -24.94
N GLU A 554 4.18 -21.44 -24.11
CA GLU A 554 5.62 -21.47 -24.36
C GLU A 554 5.79 -22.06 -25.77
N LYS A 555 6.30 -21.23 -26.67
CA LYS A 555 6.83 -21.73 -27.94
C LYS A 555 8.04 -22.57 -27.58
N SER A 556 7.82 -23.89 -27.53
CA SER A 556 8.84 -24.94 -27.45
C SER A 556 9.85 -24.80 -28.58
#